data_eda2478695a168b892d241ef5427c3c0
#
_entry.id   eda2478695a168b892d241ef5427c3c0
#
_cell.length_a   1.000
_cell.length_b   1.000
_cell.length_c   1.000
_cell.angle_alpha   90.00
_cell.angle_beta   90.00
_cell.angle_gamma   90.00
#
_symmetry.space_group_name_H-M   'P 1'
#
loop_
_entity.id
_entity.type
_entity.pdbx_description
1 polymer ?
#
loop_
_entity_poly.entity_id
_entity_poly.type
_entity_poly.pdbx_seq_one_letter_code
_entity_poly.pdbx_strand_id
1 'polypeptide(L)'
;LFRSIDDKNVLLKFKDDVTGKDGVFDPGENQVGLQIEGAGRSAVAMTKFFYEKLNAMGLNTHFVSADVDKNEAVVKKAKVFGKGVEVIVRYRAVGSFIRRYGDYIASGTVIPPYVEVTLKDDDRNDPLITKDALALLKIMSEAEYEELAKLALEIGEVVKAELAKKDLELYDIKFEFGMIDGKVALIDEISGGNMRAYKGDEYIEPLKLEKIMLG
;
A
#
# COMPACT_ATOMS: atom_id res chain seq x y z
N LEU A 1 -8.93 -5.91 11.37
CA LEU A 1 -10.31 -5.81 11.89
C LEU A 1 -10.79 -4.36 11.88
N PHE A 2 -12.06 -4.12 11.58
CA PHE A 2 -12.63 -2.78 11.63
C PHE A 2 -13.96 -2.75 12.40
N ARG A 3 -14.24 -1.62 13.03
CA ARG A 3 -15.50 -1.35 13.73
C ARG A 3 -15.95 0.08 13.45
N SER A 4 -17.21 0.28 13.04
CA SER A 4 -17.80 1.62 12.91
C SER A 4 -17.85 2.30 14.28
N ILE A 5 -17.33 3.53 14.38
CA ILE A 5 -17.38 4.36 15.58
C ILE A 5 -18.64 5.24 15.52
N ASP A 6 -18.84 5.87 14.36
CA ASP A 6 -19.97 6.76 14.06
C ASP A 6 -20.31 6.67 12.57
N ASP A 7 -21.13 7.61 12.07
CA ASP A 7 -21.56 7.61 10.67
C ASP A 7 -20.42 7.92 9.70
N LYS A 8 -19.35 8.58 10.14
CA LYS A 8 -18.24 9.05 9.31
C LYS A 8 -16.93 8.32 9.54
N ASN A 9 -16.75 7.70 10.71
CA ASN A 9 -15.46 7.15 11.12
C ASN A 9 -15.53 5.66 11.44
N VAL A 10 -14.39 5.01 11.27
CA VAL A 10 -14.14 3.60 11.54
C VAL A 10 -12.88 3.47 12.39
N LEU A 11 -12.90 2.56 13.36
CA LEU A 11 -11.71 2.10 14.05
C LEU A 11 -11.13 0.90 13.32
N LEU A 12 -9.88 1.00 12.90
CA LEU A 12 -9.09 -0.12 12.40
C LEU A 12 -8.27 -0.70 13.55
N LYS A 13 -8.25 -2.02 13.67
CA LYS A 13 -7.38 -2.76 14.59
C LYS A 13 -6.39 -3.56 13.76
N PHE A 14 -5.11 -3.21 13.88
CA PHE A 14 -4.02 -3.90 13.20
C PHE A 14 -3.66 -5.17 13.95
N LYS A 15 -3.41 -6.23 13.22
CA LYS A 15 -3.04 -7.54 13.74
C LYS A 15 -1.60 -7.87 13.38
N ASP A 16 -1.07 -8.90 14.02
CA ASP A 16 0.25 -9.46 13.72
C ASP A 16 0.22 -10.46 12.55
N ASP A 17 -0.93 -10.58 11.88
CA ASP A 17 -1.08 -11.38 10.67
C ASP A 17 -0.38 -10.67 9.49
N VAL A 18 0.46 -11.38 8.76
CA VAL A 18 1.17 -10.85 7.58
C VAL A 18 0.98 -11.77 6.38
N THR A 19 1.06 -11.19 5.18
CA THR A 19 0.96 -11.94 3.94
C THR A 19 2.23 -12.77 3.69
N GLY A 20 2.09 -13.92 3.05
CA GLY A 20 3.22 -14.78 2.74
C GLY A 20 2.79 -16.18 2.32
N LYS A 21 3.78 -16.98 2.00
CA LYS A 21 3.61 -18.36 1.56
C LYS A 21 4.63 -19.28 2.23
N ASP A 22 4.18 -20.47 2.61
CA ASP A 22 5.04 -21.50 3.21
C ASP A 22 5.84 -21.00 4.43
N GLY A 23 5.26 -20.08 5.23
CA GLY A 23 5.92 -19.51 6.41
C GLY A 23 6.94 -18.41 6.10
N VAL A 24 7.03 -17.96 4.85
CA VAL A 24 7.91 -16.87 4.43
C VAL A 24 7.06 -15.64 4.09
N PHE A 25 7.42 -14.49 4.68
CA PHE A 25 6.77 -13.23 4.37
C PHE A 25 7.02 -12.81 2.92
N ASP A 26 5.97 -12.40 2.20
CA ASP A 26 6.06 -11.74 0.90
C ASP A 26 4.94 -10.69 0.79
N PRO A 27 5.29 -9.38 0.66
CA PRO A 27 4.29 -8.31 0.49
C PRO A 27 3.52 -8.39 -0.84
N GLY A 28 3.91 -9.28 -1.73
CA GLY A 28 3.22 -9.54 -3.00
C GLY A 28 2.32 -10.77 -2.98
N GLU A 29 2.17 -11.44 -1.84
CA GLU A 29 1.19 -12.52 -1.64
C GLU A 29 -0.12 -11.96 -1.09
N ASN A 30 -1.22 -12.67 -1.39
CA ASN A 30 -2.58 -12.21 -1.08
C ASN A 30 -3.19 -12.92 0.13
N GLN A 31 -2.53 -13.97 0.63
CA GLN A 31 -3.01 -14.77 1.75
C GLN A 31 -2.17 -14.53 3.00
N VAL A 32 -2.83 -14.55 4.15
CA VAL A 32 -2.13 -14.59 5.43
C VAL A 32 -1.36 -15.91 5.51
N GLY A 33 -0.04 -15.83 5.53
CA GLY A 33 0.85 -17.00 5.55
C GLY A 33 1.50 -17.25 6.90
N LEU A 34 1.57 -16.23 7.76
CA LEU A 34 2.23 -16.32 9.06
C LEU A 34 1.81 -15.20 10.00
N GLN A 35 2.22 -15.31 11.27
CA GLN A 35 2.13 -14.25 12.26
C GLN A 35 3.52 -13.81 12.68
N ILE A 36 3.73 -12.50 12.76
CA ILE A 36 4.97 -11.89 13.25
C ILE A 36 4.61 -10.99 14.42
N GLU A 37 5.05 -11.37 15.63
CA GLU A 37 4.80 -10.58 16.84
C GLU A 37 5.30 -9.14 16.68
N GLY A 38 4.42 -8.17 16.94
CA GLY A 38 4.69 -6.75 16.79
C GLY A 38 4.47 -6.18 15.38
N ALA A 39 4.09 -7.00 14.38
CA ALA A 39 3.82 -6.52 13.02
C ALA A 39 2.68 -5.49 13.00
N GLY A 40 1.61 -5.72 13.74
CA GLY A 40 0.48 -4.77 13.83
C GLY A 40 0.89 -3.44 14.46
N ARG A 41 1.73 -3.45 15.49
CA ARG A 41 2.28 -2.24 16.10
C ARG A 41 3.17 -1.48 15.11
N SER A 42 4.05 -2.19 14.45
CA SER A 42 4.94 -1.65 13.42
C SER A 42 4.14 -1.02 12.27
N ALA A 43 3.14 -1.73 11.77
CA ALA A 43 2.28 -1.25 10.70
C ALA A 43 1.56 0.06 11.08
N VAL A 44 0.96 0.12 12.27
CA VAL A 44 0.28 1.35 12.73
C VAL A 44 1.23 2.51 12.97
N ALA A 45 2.45 2.25 13.46
CA ALA A 45 3.46 3.28 13.68
C ALA A 45 3.94 3.90 12.36
N MET A 46 4.24 3.06 11.38
CA MET A 46 4.63 3.49 10.02
C MET A 46 3.49 4.22 9.32
N THR A 47 2.27 3.68 9.40
CA THR A 47 1.06 4.30 8.86
C THR A 47 0.86 5.70 9.44
N LYS A 48 0.92 5.85 10.76
CA LYS A 48 0.83 7.15 11.42
C LYS A 48 1.85 8.14 10.87
N PHE A 49 3.12 7.74 10.82
CA PHE A 49 4.21 8.58 10.33
C PHE A 49 3.96 9.10 8.91
N PHE A 50 3.63 8.21 7.98
CA PHE A 50 3.42 8.60 6.60
C PHE A 50 2.13 9.40 6.43
N TYR A 51 1.03 8.99 7.04
CA TYR A 51 -0.26 9.66 6.85
C TYR A 51 -0.31 11.06 7.48
N GLU A 52 0.32 11.28 8.64
CA GLU A 52 0.45 12.62 9.20
C GLU A 52 1.21 13.55 8.25
N LYS A 53 2.28 13.04 7.62
CA LYS A 53 3.04 13.77 6.60
C LYS A 53 2.22 14.06 5.35
N LEU A 54 1.53 13.07 4.79
CA LEU A 54 0.68 13.23 3.61
C LEU A 54 -0.45 14.24 3.87
N ASN A 55 -1.10 14.16 5.03
CA ASN A 55 -2.13 15.12 5.43
C ASN A 55 -1.58 16.54 5.57
N ALA A 56 -0.37 16.70 6.13
CA ALA A 56 0.29 18.01 6.23
C ALA A 56 0.64 18.60 4.85
N MET A 57 0.84 17.76 3.83
CA MET A 57 1.05 18.16 2.44
C MET A 57 -0.27 18.42 1.68
N GLY A 58 -1.42 18.18 2.32
CA GLY A 58 -2.74 18.35 1.71
C GLY A 58 -3.16 17.22 0.78
N LEU A 59 -2.46 16.08 0.79
CA LEU A 59 -2.86 14.90 0.04
C LEU A 59 -4.05 14.22 0.71
N ASN A 60 -5.01 13.76 -0.10
CA ASN A 60 -6.27 13.24 0.42
C ASN A 60 -6.09 11.80 0.94
N THR A 61 -6.34 11.61 2.24
CA THR A 61 -6.25 10.33 2.92
C THR A 61 -7.45 10.10 3.83
N HIS A 62 -7.68 8.83 4.20
CA HIS A 62 -8.72 8.50 5.17
C HIS A 62 -8.28 8.71 6.63
N PHE A 63 -7.01 8.98 6.89
CA PHE A 63 -6.44 8.98 8.24
C PHE A 63 -6.92 10.16 9.08
N VAL A 64 -7.30 9.87 10.34
CA VAL A 64 -7.67 10.86 11.36
C VAL A 64 -6.66 10.85 12.49
N SER A 65 -6.42 9.69 13.11
CA SER A 65 -5.47 9.53 14.23
C SER A 65 -5.09 8.08 14.41
N ALA A 66 -4.02 7.82 15.16
CA ALA A 66 -3.62 6.47 15.56
C ALA A 66 -3.13 6.41 17.00
N ASP A 67 -3.41 5.28 17.66
CA ASP A 67 -2.88 4.87 18.96
C ASP A 67 -1.98 3.65 18.73
N VAL A 68 -0.67 3.88 18.70
CA VAL A 68 0.33 2.84 18.40
C VAL A 68 0.36 1.76 19.47
N ASP A 69 0.15 2.14 20.75
CA ASP A 69 0.20 1.18 21.86
C ASP A 69 -1.00 0.22 21.85
N LYS A 70 -2.10 0.65 21.25
CA LYS A 70 -3.29 -0.20 21.07
C LYS A 70 -3.35 -0.90 19.72
N ASN A 71 -2.42 -0.64 18.80
CA ASN A 71 -2.48 -1.07 17.42
C ASN A 71 -3.77 -0.62 16.72
N GLU A 72 -4.17 0.63 16.92
CA GLU A 72 -5.45 1.15 16.45
C GLU A 72 -5.28 2.45 15.65
N ALA A 73 -6.09 2.62 14.61
CA ALA A 73 -6.22 3.87 13.90
C ALA A 73 -7.69 4.24 13.70
N VAL A 74 -7.99 5.51 13.85
CA VAL A 74 -9.28 6.09 13.47
C VAL A 74 -9.15 6.65 12.06
N VAL A 75 -10.05 6.24 11.18
CA VAL A 75 -10.06 6.63 9.78
C VAL A 75 -11.46 7.03 9.32
N LYS A 76 -11.55 7.88 8.31
CA LYS A 76 -12.82 8.21 7.65
C LYS A 76 -13.34 7.01 6.87
N LYS A 77 -14.66 6.84 6.84
CA LYS A 77 -15.28 5.85 5.95
C LYS A 77 -15.04 6.24 4.50
N ALA A 78 -14.59 5.29 3.72
CA ALA A 78 -14.40 5.42 2.28
C ALA A 78 -15.29 4.43 1.52
N LYS A 79 -15.77 4.83 0.35
CA LYS A 79 -16.41 3.93 -0.60
C LYS A 79 -15.33 3.37 -1.52
N VAL A 80 -15.09 2.08 -1.45
CA VAL A 80 -14.13 1.41 -2.34
C VAL A 80 -14.63 1.31 -3.78
N PHE A 81 -13.73 1.21 -4.74
CA PHE A 81 -14.05 0.98 -6.14
C PHE A 81 -14.39 -0.51 -6.34
N GLY A 82 -15.61 -0.80 -6.79
CA GLY A 82 -16.09 -2.18 -6.95
C GLY A 82 -16.02 -2.96 -5.62
N LYS A 83 -15.24 -4.05 -5.61
CA LYS A 83 -14.92 -4.83 -4.42
C LYS A 83 -13.59 -4.44 -3.77
N GLY A 84 -12.92 -3.47 -4.33
CA GLY A 84 -11.58 -2.99 -4.01
C GLY A 84 -10.64 -3.10 -5.21
N VAL A 85 -9.70 -2.17 -5.28
CA VAL A 85 -8.59 -2.21 -6.23
C VAL A 85 -7.29 -2.03 -5.47
N GLU A 86 -6.27 -2.73 -5.90
CA GLU A 86 -4.90 -2.51 -5.45
C GLU A 86 -4.14 -1.72 -6.49
N VAL A 87 -3.31 -0.80 -6.07
CA VAL A 87 -2.55 0.11 -6.92
C VAL A 87 -1.09 -0.01 -6.56
N ILE A 88 -0.29 -0.55 -7.46
CA ILE A 88 1.13 -0.78 -7.22
C ILE A 88 1.93 0.30 -7.95
N VAL A 89 2.74 1.05 -7.20
CA VAL A 89 3.74 1.96 -7.77
C VAL A 89 5.08 1.27 -7.75
N ARG A 90 5.72 1.15 -8.93
CA ARG A 90 6.99 0.45 -9.10
C ARG A 90 8.09 1.39 -9.58
N TYR A 91 9.26 1.23 -8.98
CA TYR A 91 10.52 1.89 -9.36
C TYR A 91 11.55 0.88 -9.86
N ARG A 92 11.34 -0.41 -9.55
CA ARG A 92 12.13 -1.53 -10.05
C ARG A 92 11.25 -2.70 -10.48
N ALA A 93 11.75 -3.49 -11.41
CA ALA A 93 11.09 -4.69 -11.90
C ALA A 93 11.22 -5.82 -10.87
N VAL A 94 10.21 -6.00 -9.99
CA VAL A 94 10.21 -7.02 -8.91
C VAL A 94 8.83 -7.64 -8.72
N GLY A 95 8.75 -8.70 -7.93
CA GLY A 95 7.51 -9.34 -7.50
C GLY A 95 6.65 -9.82 -8.66
N SER A 96 5.35 -9.52 -8.63
CA SER A 96 4.41 -9.97 -9.66
C SER A 96 4.72 -9.41 -11.07
N PHE A 97 5.43 -8.29 -11.17
CA PHE A 97 5.90 -7.77 -12.45
C PHE A 97 6.87 -8.74 -13.12
N ILE A 98 7.84 -9.28 -12.39
CA ILE A 98 8.78 -10.28 -12.91
C ILE A 98 8.09 -11.61 -13.18
N ARG A 99 7.13 -12.02 -12.37
CA ARG A 99 6.34 -13.24 -12.66
C ARG A 99 5.63 -13.16 -14.02
N ARG A 100 5.22 -11.94 -14.45
CA ARG A 100 4.54 -11.72 -15.75
C ARG A 100 5.48 -11.43 -16.91
N TYR A 101 6.57 -10.70 -16.65
CA TYR A 101 7.38 -10.09 -17.70
C TYR A 101 8.87 -10.43 -17.63
N GLY A 102 9.26 -11.44 -16.85
CA GLY A 102 10.66 -11.83 -16.62
C GLY A 102 11.41 -12.26 -17.88
N ASP A 103 10.71 -12.69 -18.95
CA ASP A 103 11.31 -12.98 -20.24
C ASP A 103 11.79 -11.71 -21.00
N TYR A 104 11.31 -10.54 -20.59
CA TYR A 104 11.59 -9.27 -21.28
C TYR A 104 12.49 -8.33 -20.45
N ILE A 105 12.60 -8.53 -19.14
CA ILE A 105 13.35 -7.65 -18.25
C ILE A 105 13.91 -8.42 -17.06
N ALA A 106 15.15 -8.15 -16.68
CA ALA A 106 15.78 -8.77 -15.52
C ALA A 106 15.20 -8.24 -14.20
N SER A 107 15.12 -9.11 -13.20
CA SER A 107 14.72 -8.73 -11.84
C SER A 107 15.64 -7.66 -11.27
N GLY A 108 15.06 -6.68 -10.56
CA GLY A 108 15.78 -5.56 -9.95
C GLY A 108 16.12 -4.42 -10.92
N THR A 109 15.85 -4.56 -12.23
CA THR A 109 16.08 -3.47 -13.20
C THR A 109 15.31 -2.22 -12.80
N VAL A 110 15.98 -1.06 -12.81
CA VAL A 110 15.35 0.25 -12.60
C VAL A 110 14.40 0.54 -13.75
N ILE A 111 13.19 0.96 -13.42
CA ILE A 111 12.18 1.38 -14.42
C ILE A 111 11.71 2.80 -14.08
N PRO A 112 11.22 3.57 -15.06
CA PRO A 112 10.48 4.78 -14.76
C PRO A 112 9.32 4.48 -13.81
N PRO A 113 8.90 5.44 -12.94
CA PRO A 113 7.77 5.22 -12.05
C PRO A 113 6.56 4.70 -12.83
N TYR A 114 6.09 3.52 -12.47
CA TYR A 114 5.06 2.79 -13.21
C TYR A 114 3.92 2.40 -12.28
N VAL A 115 2.69 2.69 -12.69
CA VAL A 115 1.47 2.37 -11.93
C VAL A 115 0.77 1.18 -12.56
N GLU A 116 0.52 0.16 -11.76
CA GLU A 116 -0.35 -0.98 -12.09
C GLU A 116 -1.59 -0.95 -11.22
N VAL A 117 -2.72 -1.38 -11.77
CA VAL A 117 -3.96 -1.59 -11.02
C VAL A 117 -4.40 -3.03 -11.15
N THR A 118 -4.73 -3.66 -10.02
CA THR A 118 -5.33 -4.98 -9.97
C THR A 118 -6.70 -4.92 -9.29
N LEU A 119 -7.57 -5.86 -9.61
CA LEU A 119 -8.78 -6.10 -8.81
C LEU A 119 -8.37 -6.84 -7.53
N LYS A 120 -8.97 -6.50 -6.40
CA LYS A 120 -8.82 -7.26 -5.16
C LYS A 120 -9.67 -8.52 -5.23
N ASP A 121 -9.04 -9.63 -5.64
CA ASP A 121 -9.69 -10.92 -5.90
C ASP A 121 -8.69 -12.06 -5.65
N ASP A 122 -8.53 -12.43 -4.37
CA ASP A 122 -7.57 -13.43 -3.90
C ASP A 122 -7.75 -14.78 -4.63
N ASP A 123 -8.99 -15.17 -4.95
CA ASP A 123 -9.30 -16.41 -5.66
C ASP A 123 -8.73 -16.44 -7.08
N ARG A 124 -8.50 -15.26 -7.69
CA ARG A 124 -7.96 -15.10 -9.05
C ARG A 124 -6.56 -14.48 -9.07
N ASN A 125 -5.88 -14.44 -7.93
CA ASN A 125 -4.54 -13.86 -7.78
C ASN A 125 -4.48 -12.38 -8.23
N ASP A 126 -5.45 -11.56 -7.83
CA ASP A 126 -5.54 -10.13 -8.08
C ASP A 126 -5.21 -9.76 -9.55
N PRO A 127 -6.12 -10.07 -10.48
CA PRO A 127 -5.85 -9.91 -11.90
C PRO A 127 -5.61 -8.44 -12.26
N LEU A 128 -4.60 -8.20 -13.12
CA LEU A 128 -4.40 -6.89 -13.73
C LEU A 128 -5.65 -6.45 -14.48
N ILE A 129 -5.97 -5.16 -14.36
CA ILE A 129 -7.08 -4.56 -15.09
C ILE A 129 -6.65 -3.22 -15.69
N THR A 130 -7.06 -2.99 -16.92
CA THR A 130 -6.77 -1.74 -17.64
C THR A 130 -7.77 -0.65 -17.27
N LYS A 131 -7.38 0.61 -17.48
CA LYS A 131 -8.25 1.79 -17.31
C LYS A 131 -9.57 1.62 -18.08
N ASP A 132 -9.48 1.21 -19.34
CA ASP A 132 -10.65 1.04 -20.21
C ASP A 132 -11.60 -0.06 -19.68
N ALA A 133 -11.03 -1.17 -19.17
CA ALA A 133 -11.83 -2.24 -18.59
C ALA A 133 -12.51 -1.79 -17.28
N LEU A 134 -11.82 -1.02 -16.42
CA LEU A 134 -12.43 -0.42 -15.22
C LEU A 134 -13.64 0.45 -15.57
N ALA A 135 -13.50 1.30 -16.61
CA ALA A 135 -14.59 2.15 -17.08
C ALA A 135 -15.73 1.34 -17.70
N LEU A 136 -15.43 0.36 -18.56
CA LEU A 136 -16.39 -0.54 -19.18
C LEU A 136 -17.23 -1.29 -18.15
N LEU A 137 -16.59 -1.79 -17.08
CA LEU A 137 -17.22 -2.52 -15.99
C LEU A 137 -17.90 -1.61 -14.95
N LYS A 138 -17.81 -0.28 -15.11
CA LYS A 138 -18.35 0.72 -14.19
C LYS A 138 -17.82 0.58 -12.76
N ILE A 139 -16.60 0.10 -12.63
CA ILE A 139 -15.89 0.03 -11.35
C ILE A 139 -15.32 1.40 -11.00
N MET A 140 -14.75 2.10 -12.00
CA MET A 140 -14.12 3.40 -11.89
C MET A 140 -14.24 4.12 -13.24
N SER A 141 -14.48 5.41 -13.25
CA SER A 141 -14.39 6.22 -14.47
C SER A 141 -12.93 6.47 -14.87
N GLU A 142 -12.70 6.83 -16.13
CA GLU A 142 -11.36 7.20 -16.58
C GLU A 142 -10.77 8.39 -15.81
N ALA A 143 -11.62 9.38 -15.47
CA ALA A 143 -11.19 10.54 -14.69
C ALA A 143 -10.77 10.17 -13.27
N GLU A 144 -11.51 9.27 -12.60
CA GLU A 144 -11.14 8.74 -11.30
C GLU A 144 -9.85 7.93 -11.36
N TYR A 145 -9.62 7.16 -12.45
CA TYR A 145 -8.36 6.44 -12.66
C TYR A 145 -7.17 7.41 -12.80
N GLU A 146 -7.31 8.48 -13.57
CA GLU A 146 -6.24 9.48 -13.75
C GLU A 146 -5.93 10.20 -12.42
N GLU A 147 -6.97 10.55 -11.65
CA GLU A 147 -6.81 11.13 -10.30
C GLU A 147 -6.07 10.15 -9.37
N LEU A 148 -6.50 8.88 -9.36
CA LEU A 148 -5.91 7.81 -8.56
C LEU A 148 -4.43 7.58 -8.94
N ALA A 149 -4.13 7.43 -10.22
CA ALA A 149 -2.77 7.16 -10.68
C ALA A 149 -1.82 8.32 -10.35
N LYS A 150 -2.29 9.56 -10.51
CA LYS A 150 -1.55 10.76 -10.13
C LYS A 150 -1.28 10.79 -8.63
N LEU A 151 -2.32 10.58 -7.81
CA LEU A 151 -2.20 10.56 -6.35
C LEU A 151 -1.27 9.44 -5.87
N ALA A 152 -1.35 8.24 -6.48
CA ALA A 152 -0.47 7.13 -6.16
C ALA A 152 1.01 7.45 -6.43
N LEU A 153 1.32 8.09 -7.56
CA LEU A 153 2.68 8.54 -7.87
C LEU A 153 3.17 9.60 -6.90
N GLU A 154 2.36 10.61 -6.58
CA GLU A 154 2.71 11.65 -5.61
C GLU A 154 3.01 11.04 -4.23
N ILE A 155 2.19 10.13 -3.74
CA ILE A 155 2.41 9.42 -2.47
C ILE A 155 3.66 8.55 -2.56
N GLY A 156 3.84 7.80 -3.64
CA GLY A 156 5.01 6.96 -3.88
C GLY A 156 6.32 7.74 -3.81
N GLU A 157 6.37 8.94 -4.40
CA GLU A 157 7.54 9.82 -4.33
C GLU A 157 7.81 10.33 -2.90
N VAL A 158 6.75 10.61 -2.11
CA VAL A 158 6.93 10.97 -0.69
C VAL A 158 7.52 9.82 0.09
N VAL A 159 6.99 8.59 -0.07
CA VAL A 159 7.52 7.40 0.60
C VAL A 159 8.97 7.15 0.21
N LYS A 160 9.28 7.16 -1.09
CA LYS A 160 10.63 7.00 -1.63
C LYS A 160 11.61 8.03 -1.06
N ALA A 161 11.21 9.31 -0.99
CA ALA A 161 12.04 10.37 -0.44
C ALA A 161 12.32 10.20 1.05
N GLU A 162 11.33 9.72 1.84
CA GLU A 162 11.55 9.45 3.27
C GLU A 162 12.47 8.26 3.49
N LEU A 163 12.32 7.17 2.72
CA LEU A 163 13.23 6.03 2.77
C LEU A 163 14.68 6.44 2.41
N ALA A 164 14.84 7.25 1.38
CA ALA A 164 16.16 7.72 0.93
C ALA A 164 16.93 8.49 2.01
N LYS A 165 16.25 9.18 2.93
CA LYS A 165 16.90 9.85 4.10
C LYS A 165 17.56 8.88 5.07
N LYS A 166 17.22 7.60 4.97
CA LYS A 166 17.75 6.50 5.78
C LYS A 166 18.63 5.54 4.97
N ASP A 167 19.11 5.98 3.81
CA ASP A 167 19.89 5.18 2.86
C ASP A 167 19.15 3.90 2.39
N LEU A 168 17.82 4.00 2.27
CA LEU A 168 16.95 2.93 1.77
C LEU A 168 16.42 3.29 0.38
N GLU A 169 16.26 2.27 -0.46
CA GLU A 169 15.64 2.39 -1.79
C GLU A 169 14.27 1.70 -1.80
N LEU A 170 13.24 2.42 -2.24
CA LEU A 170 11.92 1.86 -2.49
C LEU A 170 11.91 1.18 -3.86
N TYR A 171 11.64 -0.12 -3.92
CA TYR A 171 11.50 -0.87 -5.16
C TYR A 171 10.07 -0.85 -5.70
N ASP A 172 9.10 -1.14 -4.84
CA ASP A 172 7.67 -0.98 -5.12
C ASP A 172 6.86 -0.81 -3.83
N ILE A 173 5.64 -0.32 -3.99
CA ILE A 173 4.67 -0.21 -2.92
C ILE A 173 3.25 -0.42 -3.45
N LYS A 174 2.43 -1.14 -2.69
CA LYS A 174 1.03 -1.38 -2.94
C LYS A 174 0.17 -0.45 -2.08
N PHE A 175 -0.76 0.25 -2.72
CA PHE A 175 -1.73 1.13 -2.08
C PHE A 175 -3.15 0.64 -2.33
N GLU A 176 -4.07 1.03 -1.44
CA GLU A 176 -5.49 0.94 -1.68
C GLU A 176 -6.12 2.33 -1.72
N PHE A 177 -7.15 2.50 -2.54
CA PHE A 177 -7.85 3.78 -2.71
C PHE A 177 -9.35 3.61 -2.62
N GLY A 178 -10.02 4.68 -2.17
CA GLY A 178 -11.47 4.80 -2.14
C GLY A 178 -11.91 6.24 -2.34
N MET A 179 -13.21 6.45 -2.34
CA MET A 179 -13.83 7.78 -2.45
C MET A 179 -14.22 8.30 -1.06
N ILE A 180 -13.79 9.51 -0.72
CA ILE A 180 -14.18 10.25 0.48
C ILE A 180 -14.62 11.65 0.04
N ASP A 181 -15.84 12.05 0.39
CA ASP A 181 -16.42 13.34 0.03
C ASP A 181 -16.29 13.69 -1.47
N GLY A 182 -16.46 12.67 -2.34
CA GLY A 182 -16.43 12.82 -3.79
C GLY A 182 -15.04 12.95 -4.41
N LYS A 183 -13.98 12.67 -3.65
CA LYS A 183 -12.57 12.70 -4.12
C LYS A 183 -11.89 11.36 -3.87
N VAL A 184 -10.94 11.00 -4.73
CA VAL A 184 -10.05 9.86 -4.51
C VAL A 184 -9.19 10.12 -3.27
N ALA A 185 -9.10 9.11 -2.41
CA ALA A 185 -8.31 9.18 -1.18
C ALA A 185 -7.53 7.89 -0.97
N LEU A 186 -6.31 8.02 -0.44
CA LEU A 186 -5.55 6.87 0.03
C LEU A 186 -6.24 6.28 1.26
N ILE A 187 -6.42 4.97 1.25
CA ILE A 187 -6.95 4.18 2.37
C ILE A 187 -5.96 3.09 2.76
N ASP A 188 -6.36 2.24 3.73
CA ASP A 188 -5.56 1.14 4.25
C ASP A 188 -4.29 1.61 4.97
N GLU A 189 -3.14 1.00 4.77
CA GLU A 189 -1.90 1.30 5.48
C GLU A 189 -0.75 1.72 4.56
N ILE A 190 0.27 2.34 5.13
CA ILE A 190 1.63 2.44 4.57
C ILE A 190 2.59 1.84 5.59
N SER A 191 3.08 0.65 5.30
CA SER A 191 3.98 -0.08 6.21
C SER A 191 4.98 -0.95 5.46
N GLY A 192 5.86 -1.62 6.18
CA GLY A 192 6.73 -2.65 5.60
C GLY A 192 5.94 -3.85 5.05
N GLY A 193 4.66 -3.98 5.44
CA GLY A 193 3.79 -5.06 4.97
C GLY A 193 3.33 -4.92 3.52
N ASN A 194 3.38 -3.71 2.96
CA ASN A 194 2.89 -3.43 1.62
C ASN A 194 3.93 -2.79 0.69
N MET A 195 5.22 -2.79 1.07
CA MET A 195 6.31 -2.28 0.24
C MET A 195 7.55 -3.18 0.27
N ARG A 196 8.38 -3.05 -0.76
CA ARG A 196 9.73 -3.60 -0.78
C ARG A 196 10.75 -2.46 -0.70
N ALA A 197 11.45 -2.40 0.44
CA ALA A 197 12.56 -1.47 0.68
C ALA A 197 13.88 -2.25 0.77
N TYR A 198 14.94 -1.67 0.22
CA TYR A 198 16.27 -2.28 0.19
C TYR A 198 17.34 -1.32 0.70
N LYS A 199 18.40 -1.88 1.28
CA LYS A 199 19.65 -1.18 1.54
C LYS A 199 20.77 -1.85 0.72
N GLY A 200 21.17 -1.22 -0.37
CA GLY A 200 21.97 -1.91 -1.39
C GLY A 200 21.17 -3.10 -1.94
N ASP A 201 21.74 -4.31 -1.86
CA ASP A 201 21.09 -5.53 -2.31
C ASP A 201 20.31 -6.27 -1.20
N GLU A 202 20.32 -5.75 0.03
CA GLU A 202 19.63 -6.36 1.16
C GLU A 202 18.17 -5.92 1.24
N TYR A 203 17.23 -6.85 1.14
CA TYR A 203 15.82 -6.61 1.45
C TYR A 203 15.65 -6.32 2.95
N ILE A 204 14.86 -5.30 3.28
CA ILE A 204 14.62 -4.90 4.66
C ILE A 204 13.24 -5.38 5.12
N GLU A 205 13.24 -6.33 6.03
CA GLU A 205 12.03 -6.90 6.64
C GLU A 205 11.19 -5.83 7.37
N PRO A 206 9.86 -5.98 7.44
CA PRO A 206 8.94 -4.95 7.96
C PRO A 206 9.30 -4.39 9.34
N LEU A 207 9.63 -5.25 10.30
CA LEU A 207 9.99 -4.79 11.66
C LEU A 207 11.35 -4.08 11.70
N LYS A 208 12.29 -4.48 10.83
CA LYS A 208 13.58 -3.81 10.69
C LYS A 208 13.39 -2.46 10.00
N LEU A 209 12.51 -2.38 9.02
CA LEU A 209 12.17 -1.16 8.32
C LEU A 209 11.60 -0.10 9.28
N GLU A 210 10.62 -0.48 10.11
CA GLU A 210 10.05 0.42 11.12
C GLU A 210 11.13 0.99 12.06
N LYS A 211 12.01 0.12 12.59
CA LYS A 211 13.11 0.55 13.46
C LYS A 211 14.08 1.53 12.78
N ILE A 212 14.38 1.34 11.50
CA ILE A 212 15.24 2.25 10.75
C ILE A 212 14.53 3.58 10.51
N MET A 213 13.25 3.55 10.20
CA MET A 213 12.48 4.74 9.86
C MET A 213 12.15 5.62 11.06
N LEU A 214 11.79 5.00 12.20
CA LEU A 214 11.20 5.68 13.36
C LEU A 214 12.11 5.70 14.61
N GLY A 215 13.10 4.81 14.67
CA GLY A 215 14.12 4.75 15.74
C GLY A 215 15.25 5.66 15.48
#